data_49dcd149741bb7f37faa3ef908d2695a
#
_entry.id   49dcd149741bb7f37faa3ef908d2695a
#
_cell.length_a   1.000
_cell.length_b   1.000
_cell.length_c   1.000
_cell.angle_alpha   90.00
_cell.angle_beta   90.00
_cell.angle_gamma   90.00
#
_symmetry.space_group_name_H-M   'P 1'
#
loop_
_entity.id
_entity.type
_entity.pdbx_description
1 polymer ?
#
loop_
_entity_poly.entity_id
_entity_poly.type
_entity_poly.pdbx_seq_one_letter_code
_entity_poly.pdbx_strand_id
1 'polypeptide(L)'
;MSDYQARGQGGWPAQPPASGGGYGQPDYGYGQGPATAPRRRRKRWPIVLLVLVILIAAILAIADQVAKSVAENRIAQQIQSSGLNTKPSVNIEGWPFLTQVAAHDIKAIDISANNVTTTGGKLPVNFTAKATGVHPNSSFNGATVDHITGQATITYRALDNYLGAAIGIPGLNAISFSPDPANGPNAVKADAGIGSVDATVTKTGRAQITIKFGSLSGIASLLGGAGSIPPQIIDIPKLPAGLAVGSPEVTSQGVVIPASASNTTLSQ
;
A
#
# COMPACT_ATOMS: atom_id res chain seq x y z
N MET A 1 -34.91 -1.81 -92.45
CA MET A 1 -33.86 -1.99 -93.48
C MET A 1 -33.06 -3.19 -92.95
N SER A 2 -33.49 -4.28 -93.50
CA SER A 2 -32.89 -5.13 -94.57
C SER A 2 -31.81 -5.99 -93.94
N ASP A 3 -32.08 -7.25 -93.76
CA ASP A 3 -32.03 -8.41 -94.67
C ASP A 3 -30.60 -8.95 -94.75
N TYR A 4 -30.24 -10.21 -94.69
CA TYR A 4 -30.64 -11.47 -95.34
C TYR A 4 -29.81 -12.57 -94.68
N GLN A 5 -30.36 -13.72 -94.20
CA GLN A 5 -30.47 -14.98 -94.94
C GLN A 5 -29.12 -15.51 -95.52
N ALA A 6 -28.76 -16.75 -95.54
CA ALA A 6 -29.44 -18.06 -95.44
C ALA A 6 -28.42 -19.20 -95.58
N ARG A 7 -28.80 -20.37 -95.09
CA ARG A 7 -28.76 -21.71 -95.68
C ARG A 7 -27.46 -22.47 -96.03
N GLY A 8 -27.50 -23.73 -95.73
CA GLY A 8 -27.05 -24.90 -96.49
C GLY A 8 -26.53 -25.98 -95.53
N GLN A 9 -27.18 -26.95 -95.17
CA GLN A 9 -27.72 -28.22 -95.65
C GLN A 9 -26.66 -29.16 -96.29
N GLY A 10 -26.64 -30.41 -95.74
CA GLY A 10 -26.24 -31.64 -96.43
C GLY A 10 -25.05 -32.30 -95.78
N GLY A 11 -25.02 -33.52 -95.49
CA GLY A 11 -25.74 -34.71 -95.84
C GLY A 11 -24.92 -35.90 -95.32
N TRP A 12 -25.56 -36.89 -94.84
CA TRP A 12 -25.01 -38.18 -94.46
C TRP A 12 -24.57 -38.96 -95.68
N PRO A 13 -23.60 -39.95 -95.56
CA PRO A 13 -24.05 -41.31 -95.35
C PRO A 13 -23.10 -42.28 -94.64
N ALA A 14 -23.73 -43.28 -94.03
CA ALA A 14 -23.54 -44.75 -93.97
C ALA A 14 -22.19 -45.37 -93.51
N GLN A 15 -22.37 -46.19 -92.55
CA GLN A 15 -21.49 -47.31 -92.17
C GLN A 15 -21.40 -48.40 -93.20
N PRO A 16 -20.39 -49.24 -93.14
CA PRO A 16 -20.54 -50.66 -92.84
C PRO A 16 -19.34 -51.31 -92.06
N PRO A 17 -19.28 -52.65 -91.94
CA PRO A 17 -19.38 -53.32 -90.65
C PRO A 17 -18.07 -53.99 -90.18
N ALA A 18 -18.21 -54.62 -88.99
CA ALA A 18 -17.20 -55.35 -88.18
C ALA A 18 -16.37 -56.37 -88.89
N SER A 19 -15.14 -56.59 -88.39
CA SER A 19 -14.58 -57.94 -88.09
C SER A 19 -13.33 -57.83 -87.25
N GLY A 20 -13.33 -58.45 -86.11
CA GLY A 20 -12.51 -59.47 -85.56
C GLY A 20 -11.00 -59.21 -85.38
N GLY A 21 -10.50 -59.45 -84.18
CA GLY A 21 -9.15 -59.74 -83.93
C GLY A 21 -8.62 -59.11 -82.64
N GLY A 22 -8.68 -59.88 -81.57
CA GLY A 22 -8.09 -59.51 -80.29
C GLY A 22 -6.55 -59.54 -80.30
N TYR A 23 -5.94 -58.63 -79.72
CA TYR A 23 -4.62 -58.77 -79.09
C TYR A 23 -4.59 -57.87 -77.86
N GLY A 24 -4.20 -58.50 -76.74
CA GLY A 24 -4.18 -57.85 -75.42
C GLY A 24 -3.31 -56.61 -75.42
N GLN A 25 -3.85 -55.51 -74.95
CA GLN A 25 -3.05 -54.37 -74.52
C GLN A 25 -2.77 -54.46 -73.02
N PRO A 26 -1.53 -54.20 -72.59
CA PRO A 26 -1.22 -54.10 -71.18
C PRO A 26 -1.93 -52.90 -70.59
N ASP A 27 -2.60 -53.17 -69.51
CA ASP A 27 -3.29 -52.21 -68.64
C ASP A 27 -2.25 -51.25 -68.02
N TYR A 28 -2.09 -50.08 -68.61
CA TYR A 28 -1.36 -49.00 -67.96
C TYR A 28 -2.31 -48.36 -66.91
N GLY A 29 -2.21 -48.95 -65.70
CA GLY A 29 -2.81 -48.34 -64.53
C GLY A 29 -2.34 -46.90 -64.40
N TYR A 30 -3.22 -45.94 -64.64
CA TYR A 30 -3.04 -44.56 -64.24
C TYR A 30 -3.00 -44.56 -62.72
N GLY A 31 -1.77 -44.47 -62.15
CA GLY A 31 -1.57 -44.26 -60.75
C GLY A 31 -2.32 -43.03 -60.31
N GLN A 32 -3.37 -43.21 -59.52
CA GLN A 32 -3.98 -42.14 -58.77
C GLN A 32 -2.86 -41.55 -57.90
N GLY A 33 -2.41 -40.36 -58.27
CA GLY A 33 -1.50 -39.56 -57.45
C GLY A 33 -2.04 -39.48 -56.03
N PRO A 34 -1.16 -39.50 -55.01
CA PRO A 34 -1.60 -39.46 -53.64
C PRO A 34 -2.50 -38.27 -53.43
N ALA A 35 -3.73 -38.52 -52.99
CA ALA A 35 -4.71 -37.48 -52.63
C ALA A 35 -4.02 -36.58 -51.61
N THR A 36 -3.69 -35.39 -52.02
CA THR A 36 -3.20 -34.33 -51.10
C THR A 36 -4.27 -34.09 -50.06
N ALA A 37 -4.06 -34.70 -48.88
CA ALA A 37 -4.93 -34.46 -47.73
C ALA A 37 -5.08 -32.96 -47.53
N PRO A 38 -6.31 -32.42 -47.38
CA PRO A 38 -6.49 -31.02 -47.16
C PRO A 38 -5.72 -30.63 -45.89
N ARG A 39 -4.67 -29.81 -46.07
CA ARG A 39 -3.96 -29.20 -44.93
C ARG A 39 -5.01 -28.48 -44.11
N ARG A 40 -5.42 -29.07 -43.00
CA ARG A 40 -6.23 -28.40 -41.95
C ARG A 40 -5.49 -27.13 -41.61
N ARG A 41 -5.94 -26.00 -42.15
CA ARG A 41 -5.54 -24.66 -41.69
C ARG A 41 -5.95 -24.64 -40.22
N ARG A 42 -5.00 -24.93 -39.31
CA ARG A 42 -5.17 -24.73 -37.88
C ARG A 42 -5.60 -23.27 -37.74
N LYS A 43 -6.86 -23.07 -37.40
CA LYS A 43 -7.41 -21.74 -37.16
C LYS A 43 -6.52 -21.11 -36.08
N ARG A 44 -5.60 -20.25 -36.49
CA ARG A 44 -4.70 -19.51 -35.56
C ARG A 44 -5.46 -18.45 -34.76
N TRP A 45 -6.74 -18.29 -35.06
CA TRP A 45 -7.62 -17.33 -34.41
C TRP A 45 -7.71 -17.48 -32.88
N PRO A 46 -7.81 -18.68 -32.26
CA PRO A 46 -7.79 -18.81 -30.81
C PRO A 46 -6.46 -18.37 -30.19
N ILE A 47 -5.34 -18.53 -30.92
CA ILE A 47 -4.03 -18.05 -30.44
C ILE A 47 -3.98 -16.54 -30.48
N VAL A 48 -4.47 -15.90 -31.54
CA VAL A 48 -4.54 -14.43 -31.63
C VAL A 48 -5.45 -13.86 -30.55
N LEU A 49 -6.59 -14.50 -30.30
CA LEU A 49 -7.51 -14.09 -29.23
C LEU A 49 -6.85 -14.26 -27.86
N LEU A 50 -6.15 -15.34 -27.61
CA LEU A 50 -5.41 -15.56 -26.36
C LEU A 50 -4.34 -14.47 -26.15
N VAL A 51 -3.55 -14.15 -27.16
CA VAL A 51 -2.54 -13.10 -27.11
C VAL A 51 -3.17 -11.75 -26.84
N LEU A 52 -4.31 -11.45 -27.50
CA LEU A 52 -5.05 -10.21 -27.27
C LEU A 52 -5.55 -10.09 -25.82
N VAL A 53 -6.10 -11.18 -25.26
CA VAL A 53 -6.55 -11.22 -23.85
C VAL A 53 -5.39 -10.98 -22.90
N ILE A 54 -4.24 -11.62 -23.12
CA ILE A 54 -3.03 -11.43 -22.30
C ILE A 54 -2.56 -9.97 -22.38
N LEU A 55 -2.58 -9.38 -23.58
CA LEU A 55 -2.16 -7.99 -23.78
C LEU A 55 -3.09 -7.01 -23.06
N ILE A 56 -4.40 -7.22 -23.14
CA ILE A 56 -5.39 -6.42 -22.40
C ILE A 56 -5.18 -6.58 -20.89
N ALA A 57 -5.00 -7.82 -20.41
CA ALA A 57 -4.74 -8.06 -18.99
C ALA A 57 -3.46 -7.35 -18.51
N ALA A 58 -2.41 -7.34 -19.30
CA ALA A 58 -1.16 -6.64 -18.99
C ALA A 58 -1.37 -5.11 -18.92
N ILE A 59 -2.11 -4.54 -19.86
CA ILE A 59 -2.43 -3.10 -19.86
C ILE A 59 -3.25 -2.75 -18.62
N LEU A 60 -4.25 -3.56 -18.26
CA LEU A 60 -5.06 -3.33 -17.08
C LEU A 60 -4.25 -3.43 -15.79
N ALA A 61 -3.31 -4.39 -15.70
CA ALA A 61 -2.43 -4.52 -14.54
C ALA A 61 -1.51 -3.29 -14.38
N ILE A 62 -0.98 -2.74 -15.48
CA ILE A 62 -0.17 -1.52 -15.44
C ILE A 62 -1.03 -0.33 -15.02
N ALA A 63 -2.22 -0.18 -15.58
CA ALA A 63 -3.15 0.89 -15.22
C ALA A 63 -3.55 0.84 -13.75
N ASP A 64 -3.75 -0.35 -13.20
CA ASP A 64 -4.05 -0.59 -11.79
C ASP A 64 -2.93 -0.08 -10.88
N GLN A 65 -1.67 -0.41 -11.20
CA GLN A 65 -0.51 0.03 -10.43
C GLN A 65 -0.31 1.56 -10.48
N VAL A 66 -0.51 2.15 -11.65
CA VAL A 66 -0.43 3.61 -11.79
C VAL A 66 -1.53 4.29 -10.99
N ALA A 67 -2.77 3.81 -11.08
CA ALA A 67 -3.90 4.36 -10.33
C ALA A 67 -3.67 4.25 -8.82
N LYS A 68 -3.18 3.09 -8.34
CA LYS A 68 -2.80 2.87 -6.94
C LYS A 68 -1.76 3.89 -6.48
N SER A 69 -0.66 4.03 -7.21
CA SER A 69 0.42 4.97 -6.87
C SER A 69 -0.07 6.42 -6.81
N VAL A 70 -0.95 6.83 -7.74
CA VAL A 70 -1.56 8.17 -7.72
C VAL A 70 -2.42 8.37 -6.48
N ALA A 71 -3.23 7.37 -6.13
CA ALA A 71 -4.08 7.42 -4.94
C ALA A 71 -3.25 7.52 -3.64
N GLU A 72 -2.23 6.67 -3.48
CA GLU A 72 -1.30 6.70 -2.35
C GLU A 72 -0.61 8.06 -2.20
N ASN A 73 -0.14 8.63 -3.30
CA ASN A 73 0.49 9.94 -3.31
C ASN A 73 -0.48 11.06 -2.91
N ARG A 74 -1.73 11.03 -3.36
CA ARG A 74 -2.75 12.01 -2.97
C ARG A 74 -3.08 11.93 -1.49
N ILE A 75 -3.29 10.73 -0.96
CA ILE A 75 -3.54 10.52 0.47
C ILE A 75 -2.35 11.04 1.29
N ALA A 76 -1.11 10.70 0.90
CA ALA A 76 0.09 11.16 1.56
C ALA A 76 0.23 12.69 1.58
N GLN A 77 -0.06 13.35 0.45
CA GLN A 77 -0.07 14.82 0.35
C GLN A 77 -1.14 15.44 1.25
N GLN A 78 -2.32 14.86 1.29
CA GLN A 78 -3.41 15.34 2.10
C GLN A 78 -3.10 15.22 3.60
N ILE A 79 -2.56 14.09 4.03
CA ILE A 79 -2.10 13.91 5.41
C ILE A 79 -0.99 14.93 5.74
N GLN A 80 -0.05 15.16 4.83
CA GLN A 80 0.98 16.18 5.02
C GLN A 80 0.39 17.58 5.16
N SER A 81 -0.58 17.95 4.32
CA SER A 81 -1.22 19.28 4.36
C SER A 81 -2.02 19.52 5.66
N SER A 82 -2.36 18.46 6.40
CA SER A 82 -3.04 18.56 7.70
C SER A 82 -2.11 19.00 8.84
N GLY A 83 -0.85 19.37 8.56
CA GLY A 83 0.07 19.98 9.51
C GLY A 83 1.28 19.11 9.87
N LEU A 84 1.58 18.09 9.09
CA LEU A 84 2.81 17.31 9.25
C LEU A 84 3.98 17.98 8.51
N ASN A 85 5.14 18.03 9.16
CA ASN A 85 6.38 18.52 8.53
C ASN A 85 6.96 17.56 7.50
N THR A 86 6.53 16.30 7.51
CA THR A 86 7.06 15.23 6.67
C THR A 86 5.92 14.54 5.92
N LYS A 87 6.13 14.24 4.63
CA LYS A 87 5.20 13.45 3.83
C LYS A 87 5.22 11.99 4.30
N PRO A 88 4.09 11.41 4.72
CA PRO A 88 4.03 10.00 5.09
C PRO A 88 4.15 9.09 3.88
N SER A 89 4.62 7.87 4.11
CA SER A 89 4.46 6.77 3.16
C SER A 89 3.09 6.16 3.34
N VAL A 90 2.37 6.00 2.26
CA VAL A 90 1.05 5.36 2.21
C VAL A 90 1.14 4.18 1.28
N ASN A 91 0.63 3.03 1.70
CA ASN A 91 0.53 1.83 0.88
C ASN A 91 -0.89 1.26 0.99
N ILE A 92 -1.56 1.12 -0.15
CA ILE A 92 -2.89 0.50 -0.23
C ILE A 92 -2.70 -0.98 -0.50
N GLU A 93 -3.21 -1.82 0.38
CA GLU A 93 -3.10 -3.28 0.25
C GLU A 93 -4.16 -3.87 -0.68
N GLY A 94 -3.78 -4.99 -1.30
CA GLY A 94 -4.66 -5.77 -2.15
C GLY A 94 -4.50 -5.47 -3.64
N TRP A 95 -4.87 -6.46 -4.42
CA TRP A 95 -4.83 -6.42 -5.88
C TRP A 95 -6.07 -7.12 -6.44
N PRO A 96 -6.70 -6.63 -7.51
CA PRO A 96 -6.48 -5.36 -8.21
C PRO A 96 -7.03 -4.17 -7.42
N PHE A 97 -6.33 -3.03 -7.45
CA PHE A 97 -6.75 -1.81 -6.74
C PHE A 97 -8.03 -1.20 -7.32
N LEU A 98 -8.13 -1.13 -8.66
CA LEU A 98 -9.28 -0.54 -9.32
C LEU A 98 -10.59 -1.28 -9.03
N THR A 99 -10.54 -2.60 -8.81
CA THR A 99 -11.73 -3.37 -8.41
C THR A 99 -12.18 -3.04 -7.00
N GLN A 100 -11.23 -2.80 -6.08
CA GLN A 100 -11.54 -2.37 -4.72
C GLN A 100 -12.18 -0.97 -4.71
N VAL A 101 -11.65 -0.06 -5.54
CA VAL A 101 -12.22 1.29 -5.71
C VAL A 101 -13.64 1.23 -6.29
N ALA A 102 -13.85 0.42 -7.33
CA ALA A 102 -15.17 0.25 -7.93
C ALA A 102 -16.19 -0.39 -6.97
N ALA A 103 -15.74 -1.27 -6.09
CA ALA A 103 -16.56 -1.90 -5.06
C ALA A 103 -16.76 -1.00 -3.82
N HIS A 104 -16.08 0.15 -3.72
CA HIS A 104 -16.01 1.00 -2.51
C HIS A 104 -15.59 0.21 -1.28
N ASP A 105 -14.68 -0.74 -1.45
CA ASP A 105 -14.21 -1.65 -0.41
C ASP A 105 -12.69 -1.86 -0.54
N ILE A 106 -11.93 -1.04 0.14
CA ILE A 106 -10.46 -1.11 0.19
C ILE A 106 -10.08 -1.93 1.41
N LYS A 107 -9.34 -3.01 1.20
CA LYS A 107 -9.00 -3.97 2.25
C LYS A 107 -8.22 -3.37 3.39
N ALA A 108 -7.12 -2.69 3.08
CA ALA A 108 -6.32 -2.02 4.07
C ALA A 108 -5.47 -0.90 3.47
N ILE A 109 -5.12 0.06 4.32
CA ILE A 109 -4.20 1.16 4.01
C ILE A 109 -3.19 1.23 5.15
N ASP A 110 -1.91 1.05 4.83
CA ASP A 110 -0.80 1.27 5.76
C ASP A 110 -0.25 2.68 5.59
N ILE A 111 0.00 3.33 6.70
CA ILE A 111 0.55 4.68 6.76
C ILE A 111 1.75 4.65 7.70
N SER A 112 2.87 5.21 7.28
CA SER A 112 4.04 5.36 8.14
C SER A 112 4.75 6.68 7.88
N ALA A 113 5.26 7.28 8.95
CA ALA A 113 6.12 8.45 8.84
C ALA A 113 7.13 8.48 9.98
N ASN A 114 8.32 8.93 9.66
CA ASN A 114 9.42 9.04 10.59
C ASN A 114 9.76 10.50 10.85
N ASN A 115 10.22 10.80 12.07
CA ASN A 115 10.65 12.14 12.49
C ASN A 115 9.58 13.22 12.25
N VAL A 116 8.33 12.86 12.51
CA VAL A 116 7.22 13.81 12.41
C VAL A 116 7.24 14.72 13.62
N THR A 117 7.33 16.01 13.37
CA THR A 117 7.12 17.03 14.39
C THR A 117 5.75 17.66 14.21
N THR A 118 5.08 17.93 15.30
CA THR A 118 3.79 18.60 15.30
C THR A 118 3.96 20.11 15.26
N THR A 119 2.94 20.81 14.81
CA THR A 119 2.92 22.27 14.80
C THR A 119 3.15 22.82 16.22
N GLY A 120 4.28 23.48 16.44
CA GLY A 120 4.72 23.95 17.76
C GLY A 120 5.49 22.94 18.61
N GLY A 121 5.58 21.67 18.18
CA GLY A 121 6.33 20.61 18.88
C GLY A 121 7.77 20.51 18.39
N LYS A 122 8.68 20.36 19.35
CA LYS A 122 10.12 20.11 19.09
C LYS A 122 10.47 18.63 19.18
N LEU A 123 9.50 17.78 19.53
CA LEU A 123 9.71 16.35 19.75
C LEU A 123 9.38 15.57 18.49
N PRO A 124 10.36 14.99 17.79
CA PRO A 124 10.12 14.13 16.63
C PRO A 124 9.55 12.77 17.08
N VAL A 125 8.52 12.31 16.40
CA VAL A 125 7.81 11.06 16.65
C VAL A 125 7.78 10.23 15.37
N ASN A 126 7.99 8.93 15.47
CA ASN A 126 7.72 8.00 14.40
C ASN A 126 6.32 7.44 14.59
N PHE A 127 5.52 7.37 13.53
CA PHE A 127 4.23 6.72 13.65
C PHE A 127 3.99 5.71 12.53
N THR A 128 3.22 4.68 12.86
CA THR A 128 2.68 3.72 11.93
C THR A 128 1.21 3.54 12.23
N ALA A 129 0.40 3.37 11.18
CA ALA A 129 -1.01 3.08 11.32
C ALA A 129 -1.47 2.17 10.19
N LYS A 130 -2.43 1.31 10.51
CA LYS A 130 -3.11 0.44 9.56
C LYS A 130 -4.61 0.65 9.70
N ALA A 131 -5.26 1.03 8.61
CA ALA A 131 -6.71 1.09 8.49
C ALA A 131 -7.19 -0.13 7.71
N THR A 132 -8.18 -0.86 8.21
CA THR A 132 -8.77 -2.03 7.56
C THR A 132 -10.28 -1.84 7.37
N GLY A 133 -10.82 -2.41 6.30
CA GLY A 133 -12.22 -2.22 5.92
C GLY A 133 -12.50 -0.73 5.66
N VAL A 134 -11.84 -0.18 4.64
CA VAL A 134 -11.99 1.23 4.29
C VAL A 134 -13.03 1.35 3.18
N HIS A 135 -14.16 1.98 3.49
CA HIS A 135 -15.30 2.15 2.60
C HIS A 135 -15.44 3.62 2.19
N PRO A 136 -14.84 4.03 1.06
CA PRO A 136 -14.99 5.37 0.53
C PRO A 136 -16.45 5.67 0.21
N ASN A 137 -16.89 6.89 0.48
CA ASN A 137 -18.20 7.34 0.02
C ASN A 137 -18.21 7.54 -1.52
N SER A 138 -19.40 7.67 -2.11
CA SER A 138 -19.56 7.82 -3.56
C SER A 138 -18.84 9.04 -4.17
N SER A 139 -18.53 10.03 -3.38
CA SER A 139 -17.82 11.25 -3.80
C SER A 139 -16.32 11.19 -3.55
N PHE A 140 -15.82 10.13 -2.92
CA PHE A 140 -14.41 9.96 -2.53
C PHE A 140 -13.82 11.12 -1.70
N ASN A 141 -14.68 11.84 -0.98
CA ASN A 141 -14.28 12.92 -0.07
C ASN A 141 -14.35 12.52 1.41
N GLY A 142 -14.64 11.26 1.69
CA GLY A 142 -14.66 10.68 3.01
C GLY A 142 -14.75 9.16 2.92
N ALA A 143 -14.51 8.49 4.03
CA ALA A 143 -14.59 7.04 4.15
C ALA A 143 -15.06 6.63 5.54
N THR A 144 -15.75 5.51 5.64
CA THR A 144 -15.93 4.78 6.88
C THR A 144 -14.84 3.73 6.97
N VAL A 145 -14.26 3.55 8.16
CA VAL A 145 -13.18 2.61 8.42
C VAL A 145 -13.62 1.67 9.54
N ASP A 146 -13.56 0.37 9.32
CA ASP A 146 -13.97 -0.61 10.33
C ASP A 146 -13.03 -0.61 11.51
N HIS A 147 -11.73 -0.70 11.25
CA HIS A 147 -10.71 -0.69 12.30
C HIS A 147 -9.50 0.13 11.89
N ILE A 148 -9.02 0.93 12.83
CA ILE A 148 -7.74 1.60 12.75
C ILE A 148 -6.90 1.13 13.92
N THR A 149 -5.69 0.65 13.65
CA THR A 149 -4.68 0.37 14.65
C THR A 149 -3.43 1.14 14.29
N GLY A 150 -2.74 1.66 15.28
CA GLY A 150 -1.52 2.41 15.04
C GLY A 150 -0.71 2.56 16.32
N GLN A 151 0.48 3.08 16.15
CA GLN A 151 1.36 3.42 17.26
C GLN A 151 2.23 4.63 16.90
N ALA A 152 2.50 5.42 17.91
CA ALA A 152 3.49 6.49 17.88
C ALA A 152 4.68 6.07 18.73
N THR A 153 5.89 6.17 18.20
CA THR A 153 7.12 5.81 18.92
C THR A 153 7.99 7.06 19.09
N ILE A 154 8.27 7.39 20.33
CA ILE A 154 9.22 8.43 20.70
C ILE A 154 10.53 7.75 21.02
N THR A 155 11.53 7.89 20.18
CA THR A 155 12.85 7.27 20.41
C THR A 155 13.55 7.91 21.59
N TYR A 156 14.44 7.17 22.27
CA TYR A 156 15.23 7.73 23.38
C TYR A 156 16.04 8.94 22.94
N ARG A 157 16.65 8.91 21.77
CA ARG A 157 17.37 10.07 21.20
C ARG A 157 16.49 11.30 21.07
N ALA A 158 15.22 11.13 20.69
CA ALA A 158 14.27 12.24 20.60
C ALA A 158 13.93 12.80 21.99
N LEU A 159 13.76 11.91 22.99
CA LEU A 159 13.56 12.29 24.38
C LEU A 159 14.78 13.00 24.96
N ASP A 160 15.99 12.48 24.73
CA ASP A 160 17.25 13.08 25.17
C ASP A 160 17.36 14.54 24.70
N ASN A 161 17.16 14.74 23.40
CA ASN A 161 17.27 16.08 22.80
C ASN A 161 16.17 17.04 23.29
N TYR A 162 14.94 16.53 23.40
CA TYR A 162 13.78 17.36 23.80
C TYR A 162 13.84 17.73 25.29
N LEU A 163 14.03 16.74 26.15
CA LEU A 163 14.02 16.95 27.60
C LEU A 163 15.32 17.57 28.10
N GLY A 164 16.46 17.26 27.49
CA GLY A 164 17.72 17.94 27.76
C GLY A 164 17.63 19.46 27.55
N ALA A 165 16.94 19.88 26.48
CA ALA A 165 16.69 21.28 26.21
C ALA A 165 15.61 21.91 27.14
N ALA A 166 14.57 21.12 27.51
CA ALA A 166 13.45 21.59 28.31
C ALA A 166 13.76 21.72 29.83
N ILE A 167 14.58 20.81 30.36
CA ILE A 167 14.93 20.79 31.78
C ILE A 167 15.92 21.90 32.13
N GLY A 168 16.77 22.32 31.20
CA GLY A 168 17.59 23.53 31.31
C GLY A 168 18.45 23.63 32.58
N ILE A 169 18.92 22.50 33.15
CA ILE A 169 19.74 22.51 34.36
C ILE A 169 21.19 22.89 33.99
N PRO A 170 21.73 23.99 34.49
CA PRO A 170 23.12 24.36 34.24
C PRO A 170 24.08 23.26 34.65
N GLY A 171 24.97 22.85 33.77
CA GLY A 171 25.95 21.78 34.03
C GLY A 171 25.50 20.39 33.60
N LEU A 172 24.25 20.16 33.24
CA LEU A 172 23.75 18.93 32.63
C LEU A 172 23.80 19.05 31.12
N ASN A 173 24.91 18.63 30.53
CA ASN A 173 25.09 18.75 29.07
C ASN A 173 24.43 17.63 28.24
N ALA A 174 24.04 16.54 28.90
CA ALA A 174 23.34 15.45 28.24
C ALA A 174 22.52 14.64 29.27
N ILE A 175 21.26 14.42 28.99
CA ILE A 175 20.44 13.42 29.68
C ILE A 175 20.21 12.31 28.68
N SER A 176 20.46 11.05 29.06
CA SER A 176 20.15 9.90 28.24
C SER A 176 19.05 9.06 28.89
N PHE A 177 18.05 8.73 28.10
CA PHE A 177 16.94 7.89 28.55
C PHE A 177 17.16 6.44 28.11
N SER A 178 16.79 5.52 28.97
CA SER A 178 16.83 4.08 28.72
C SER A 178 15.63 3.40 29.37
N PRO A 179 15.23 2.19 28.92
CA PRO A 179 14.15 1.46 29.58
C PRO A 179 14.57 1.03 31.00
N ASP A 180 13.61 1.05 31.94
CA ASP A 180 13.78 0.57 33.28
C ASP A 180 12.74 -0.50 33.63
N PRO A 181 12.89 -1.73 33.12
CA PRO A 181 11.92 -2.79 33.35
C PRO A 181 11.80 -3.22 34.80
N ALA A 182 12.79 -2.90 35.66
CA ALA A 182 12.75 -3.22 37.07
C ALA A 182 11.68 -2.42 37.82
N ASN A 183 11.38 -1.18 37.35
CA ASN A 183 10.42 -0.28 37.96
C ASN A 183 9.05 -0.27 37.21
N GLY A 184 8.85 -1.20 36.27
CA GLY A 184 7.57 -1.41 35.59
C GLY A 184 7.57 -1.17 34.04
N PRO A 185 6.46 -1.50 33.36
CA PRO A 185 6.39 -1.45 31.89
C PRO A 185 6.44 -0.02 31.32
N ASN A 186 6.20 0.99 32.15
CA ASN A 186 6.19 2.42 31.72
C ASN A 186 7.35 3.19 32.39
N ALA A 187 8.30 2.50 32.99
CA ALA A 187 9.42 3.15 33.63
C ALA A 187 10.58 3.38 32.68
N VAL A 188 11.16 4.55 32.72
CA VAL A 188 12.39 4.92 32.05
C VAL A 188 13.40 5.42 33.10
N LYS A 189 14.66 5.17 32.82
CA LYS A 189 15.77 5.69 33.61
C LYS A 189 16.37 6.88 32.85
N ALA A 190 16.45 8.01 33.51
CA ALA A 190 17.13 9.20 33.03
C ALA A 190 18.51 9.27 33.65
N ASP A 191 19.58 9.14 32.90
CA ASP A 191 20.97 9.24 33.32
C ASP A 191 21.54 10.60 32.90
N ALA A 192 22.07 11.29 33.90
CA ALA A 192 22.64 12.63 33.71
C ALA A 192 24.18 12.63 33.80
N GLY A 193 24.83 11.46 33.77
CA GLY A 193 26.27 11.32 33.90
C GLY A 193 26.82 11.52 35.37
N ILE A 194 26.12 12.28 36.19
CA ILE A 194 26.41 12.51 37.58
C ILE A 194 25.47 11.69 38.51
N GLY A 195 24.52 10.99 37.94
CA GLY A 195 23.53 10.17 38.62
C GLY A 195 22.32 9.90 37.71
N SER A 196 21.52 8.94 38.14
CA SER A 196 20.31 8.57 37.41
C SER A 196 19.06 8.79 38.24
N VAL A 197 17.96 9.06 37.56
CA VAL A 197 16.63 9.27 38.15
C VAL A 197 15.63 8.40 37.39
N ASP A 198 14.80 7.69 38.15
CA ASP A 198 13.69 6.95 37.55
C ASP A 198 12.59 7.91 37.14
N ALA A 199 12.00 7.65 36.02
CA ALA A 199 10.84 8.40 35.55
C ALA A 199 9.77 7.43 35.07
N THR A 200 8.52 7.86 35.14
CA THR A 200 7.36 7.09 34.65
C THR A 200 6.64 7.85 33.59
N VAL A 201 6.26 7.15 32.54
CA VAL A 201 5.47 7.68 31.43
C VAL A 201 4.04 7.24 31.62
N THR A 202 3.13 8.20 31.76
CA THR A 202 1.70 7.91 32.00
C THR A 202 0.84 8.66 31.02
N LYS A 203 -0.28 8.05 30.62
CA LYS A 203 -1.33 8.74 29.86
C LYS A 203 -2.07 9.73 30.76
N THR A 204 -2.22 10.95 30.29
CA THR A 204 -2.96 11.99 31.00
C THR A 204 -3.97 12.61 30.01
N GLY A 205 -5.24 12.30 30.13
CA GLY A 205 -6.25 12.76 29.18
C GLY A 205 -6.34 11.94 27.89
N ARG A 206 -6.99 12.50 26.86
CA ARG A 206 -7.26 11.80 25.59
C ARG A 206 -6.06 11.73 24.66
N ALA A 207 -5.22 12.77 24.68
CA ALA A 207 -4.13 12.95 23.71
C ALA A 207 -2.90 13.56 24.38
N GLN A 208 -2.64 13.21 25.66
CA GLN A 208 -1.49 13.70 26.41
C GLN A 208 -0.80 12.55 27.11
N ILE A 209 0.51 12.62 27.15
CA ILE A 209 1.35 11.80 28.02
C ILE A 209 2.12 12.70 28.96
N THR A 210 2.32 12.23 30.17
CA THR A 210 3.09 12.93 31.19
C THR A 210 4.27 12.08 31.61
N ILE A 211 5.45 12.65 31.58
CA ILE A 211 6.67 12.07 32.14
C ILE A 211 6.86 12.65 33.54
N LYS A 212 6.76 11.81 34.54
CA LYS A 212 6.99 12.16 35.93
C LYS A 212 8.33 11.62 36.38
N PHE A 213 9.17 12.50 36.88
CA PHE A 213 10.47 12.13 37.47
C PHE A 213 10.32 11.78 38.95
N GLY A 214 11.05 10.78 39.37
CA GLY A 214 11.17 10.41 40.75
C GLY A 214 11.95 11.45 41.58
N SER A 215 12.24 11.13 42.82
CA SER A 215 12.98 12.06 43.70
C SER A 215 14.45 12.14 43.26
N LEU A 216 14.98 13.36 43.29
CA LEU A 216 16.39 13.67 43.02
C LEU A 216 17.28 13.55 44.25
N SER A 217 16.82 12.86 45.29
CA SER A 217 17.48 12.86 46.62
C SER A 217 18.96 12.51 46.59
N GLY A 218 19.41 11.68 45.63
CA GLY A 218 20.82 11.31 45.46
C GLY A 218 21.69 12.33 44.75
N ILE A 219 21.09 13.25 43.98
CA ILE A 219 21.81 14.22 43.14
C ILE A 219 21.34 15.69 43.37
N ALA A 220 20.39 15.91 44.27
CA ALA A 220 19.83 17.23 44.57
C ALA A 220 20.89 18.28 44.94
N SER A 221 21.92 17.90 45.67
CA SER A 221 23.03 18.79 46.03
C SER A 221 23.87 19.22 44.82
N LEU A 222 23.97 18.33 43.79
CA LEU A 222 24.72 18.62 42.55
C LEU A 222 23.93 19.51 41.60
N LEU A 223 22.60 19.51 41.75
CA LEU A 223 21.66 20.29 40.92
C LEU A 223 21.27 21.64 41.53
N GLY A 224 22.10 22.17 42.47
CA GLY A 224 21.84 23.47 43.10
C GLY A 224 20.63 23.49 44.04
N GLY A 225 20.26 22.33 44.60
CA GLY A 225 19.15 22.19 45.58
C GLY A 225 17.77 21.98 44.95
N ALA A 226 17.67 21.78 43.64
CA ALA A 226 16.42 21.42 43.02
C ALA A 226 15.99 20.00 43.48
N GLY A 227 15.00 19.94 44.35
CA GLY A 227 14.53 18.66 44.94
C GLY A 227 13.64 17.83 44.00
N SER A 228 13.16 18.39 42.89
CA SER A 228 12.31 17.68 41.95
C SER A 228 12.35 18.34 40.57
N ILE A 229 12.23 17.53 39.52
CA ILE A 229 11.98 17.98 38.16
C ILE A 229 10.45 18.03 37.98
N PRO A 230 9.89 19.15 37.46
CA PRO A 230 8.45 19.24 37.26
C PRO A 230 8.03 18.21 36.20
N PRO A 231 6.82 17.64 36.29
CA PRO A 231 6.30 16.74 35.29
C PRO A 231 6.29 17.39 33.90
N GLN A 232 6.76 16.68 32.89
CA GLN A 232 6.75 17.14 31.50
C GLN A 232 5.52 16.61 30.79
N ILE A 233 4.70 17.51 30.26
CA ILE A 233 3.49 17.16 29.52
C ILE A 233 3.82 17.22 28.03
N ILE A 234 3.58 16.14 27.34
CA ILE A 234 3.76 16.03 25.88
C ILE A 234 2.37 15.87 25.27
N ASP A 235 2.00 16.85 24.45
CA ASP A 235 0.77 16.79 23.69
C ASP A 235 0.98 15.91 22.46
N ILE A 236 0.11 14.91 22.30
CA ILE A 236 0.03 14.12 21.08
C ILE A 236 -0.78 14.95 20.06
N PRO A 237 -0.29 15.04 18.80
CA PRO A 237 -0.98 15.82 17.79
C PRO A 237 -2.45 15.45 17.67
N LYS A 238 -3.26 16.38 17.12
CA LYS A 238 -4.68 16.17 16.88
C LYS A 238 -4.93 14.85 16.18
N LEU A 239 -5.41 13.90 16.95
CA LEU A 239 -5.79 12.59 16.44
C LEU A 239 -7.11 12.74 15.67
N PRO A 240 -7.30 11.99 14.58
CA PRO A 240 -8.59 11.92 13.91
C PRO A 240 -9.71 11.61 14.91
N ALA A 241 -10.91 12.14 14.65
CA ALA A 241 -12.06 11.88 15.49
C ALA A 241 -12.28 10.36 15.64
N GLY A 242 -12.51 9.92 16.86
CA GLY A 242 -12.73 8.51 17.17
C GLY A 242 -11.48 7.69 17.50
N LEU A 243 -10.27 8.22 17.30
CA LEU A 243 -9.05 7.51 17.68
C LEU A 243 -8.82 7.61 19.20
N ALA A 244 -8.69 6.46 19.86
CA ALA A 244 -8.37 6.35 21.27
C ALA A 244 -6.89 6.01 21.44
N VAL A 245 -6.20 6.78 22.26
CA VAL A 245 -4.80 6.51 22.66
C VAL A 245 -4.80 5.53 23.82
N GLY A 246 -4.01 4.48 23.72
CA GLY A 246 -3.78 3.53 24.78
C GLY A 246 -2.75 4.00 25.82
N SER A 247 -2.43 3.15 26.77
CA SER A 247 -1.36 3.40 27.73
C SER A 247 0.00 3.34 27.04
N PRO A 248 0.92 4.27 27.32
CA PRO A 248 2.28 4.19 26.81
C PRO A 248 3.01 2.96 27.37
N GLU A 249 3.86 2.37 26.55
CA GLU A 249 4.72 1.26 26.89
C GLU A 249 6.18 1.63 26.61
N VAL A 250 7.05 1.27 27.52
CA VAL A 250 8.50 1.50 27.37
C VAL A 250 9.12 0.25 26.77
N THR A 251 9.77 0.41 25.64
CA THR A 251 10.44 -0.66 24.88
C THR A 251 11.94 -0.38 24.74
N SER A 252 12.69 -1.31 24.18
CA SER A 252 14.11 -1.08 23.85
C SER A 252 14.36 0.02 22.83
N GLN A 253 13.34 0.40 22.03
CA GLN A 253 13.45 1.41 20.98
C GLN A 253 13.01 2.82 21.41
N GLY A 254 12.26 2.91 22.49
CA GLY A 254 11.69 4.14 22.99
C GLY A 254 10.33 3.93 23.66
N VAL A 255 9.60 5.01 23.83
CA VAL A 255 8.25 5.02 24.37
C VAL A 255 7.27 4.81 23.21
N VAL A 256 6.51 3.73 23.27
CA VAL A 256 5.48 3.38 22.29
C VAL A 256 4.12 3.73 22.85
N ILE A 257 3.32 4.43 22.06
CA ILE A 257 1.97 4.87 22.43
C ILE A 257 1.03 4.24 21.40
N PRO A 258 0.30 3.18 21.76
CA PRO A 258 -0.66 2.57 20.88
C PRO A 258 -1.90 3.47 20.70
N ALA A 259 -2.53 3.37 19.55
CA ALA A 259 -3.78 4.06 19.24
C ALA A 259 -4.70 3.14 18.43
N SER A 260 -6.00 3.22 18.65
CA SER A 260 -6.99 2.42 17.94
C SER A 260 -8.30 3.16 17.78
N ALA A 261 -9.04 2.79 16.74
CA ALA A 261 -10.41 3.21 16.52
C ALA A 261 -11.20 2.09 15.85
N SER A 262 -12.50 2.10 16.02
CA SER A 262 -13.42 1.19 15.33
C SER A 262 -14.63 1.97 14.83
N ASN A 263 -15.15 1.57 13.66
CA ASN A 263 -16.33 2.15 13.03
C ASN A 263 -16.27 3.69 12.97
N THR A 264 -15.13 4.20 12.47
CA THR A 264 -14.85 5.63 12.46
C THR A 264 -15.11 6.20 11.06
N THR A 265 -15.81 7.33 11.01
CA THR A 265 -15.99 8.09 9.77
C THR A 265 -14.91 9.15 9.66
N LEU A 266 -14.15 9.10 8.58
CA LEU A 266 -13.17 10.11 8.19
C LEU A 266 -13.82 11.02 7.14
N SER A 267 -14.00 12.27 7.44
CA SER A 267 -14.48 13.31 6.51
C SER A 267 -13.40 14.38 6.35
N GLN A 268 -13.35 14.94 5.17
CA GLN A 268 -12.49 16.09 4.87
C GLN A 268 -13.14 17.39 5.33
#